data_11a5244f8d45497331703d0e06c24e31
#
_entry.id   11a5244f8d45497331703d0e06c24e31
#
_cell.length_a   1.000
_cell.length_b   1.000
_cell.length_c   1.000
_cell.angle_alpha   90.00
_cell.angle_beta   90.00
_cell.angle_gamma   90.00
#
_symmetry.space_group_name_H-M   'P 1'
#
loop_
_entity.id
_entity.type
_entity.pdbx_description
1 polymer ?
#
loop_
_entity_poly.entity_id
_entity_poly.type
_entity_poly.pdbx_seq_one_letter_code
_entity_poly.pdbx_strand_id
1 'polypeptide(L)'
;MAKATGYIVYEGNSSYDSKPIVVIATNNSHNPKTGDMWQLWIMRQDIEPHIAIKTGDDFSVCGNCPLRPLNYKFYGLAKPCYVTVHQAPLSVYRKYKRNGYEHITLKEFRHILQGKGVRLGAYGDPSVIPFDIWNELGVGSGEFTHTSYTHGYLVNGFDQRNLTISMVSLDPVTQAMPNLPNGRSFRAIKSIDELRIGEVLCPASKEQNYKTTCAKCGLCAGLSRKAKNIAIVMH
;
A
#
# COMPACT_ATOMS: atom_id res chain seq x y z
N MET A 1 -28.41 -10.18 -9.74
CA MET A 1 -27.82 -9.81 -8.46
C MET A 1 -26.87 -8.63 -8.65
N ALA A 2 -26.93 -7.60 -7.81
CA ALA A 2 -25.98 -6.50 -7.88
C ALA A 2 -24.56 -7.03 -7.60
N LYS A 3 -23.59 -6.68 -8.42
CA LYS A 3 -22.19 -7.10 -8.25
C LYS A 3 -21.67 -6.54 -6.93
N ALA A 4 -21.12 -7.39 -6.06
CA ALA A 4 -20.56 -6.93 -4.79
C ALA A 4 -19.50 -5.85 -5.02
N THR A 5 -19.59 -4.74 -4.28
CA THR A 5 -18.68 -3.59 -4.42
C THR A 5 -17.39 -3.76 -3.62
N GLY A 6 -17.29 -4.81 -2.82
CA GLY A 6 -16.11 -5.13 -2.01
C GLY A 6 -16.36 -6.27 -1.05
N TYR A 7 -15.26 -6.73 -0.41
CA TYR A 7 -15.22 -7.89 0.48
C TYR A 7 -14.30 -7.64 1.66
N ILE A 8 -14.58 -8.30 2.80
CA ILE A 8 -13.62 -8.48 3.88
C ILE A 8 -12.73 -9.66 3.51
N VAL A 9 -11.44 -9.42 3.30
CA VAL A 9 -10.49 -10.45 2.87
C VAL A 9 -9.59 -10.95 4.00
N TYR A 10 -9.48 -10.18 5.09
CA TYR A 10 -8.74 -10.58 6.28
C TYR A 10 -9.24 -9.81 7.51
N GLU A 11 -9.36 -10.52 8.63
CA GLU A 11 -9.50 -9.95 9.96
C GLU A 11 -8.53 -10.67 10.89
N GLY A 12 -7.77 -9.91 11.67
CA GLY A 12 -6.76 -10.47 12.58
C GLY A 12 -5.98 -9.36 13.29
N ASN A 13 -4.79 -9.69 13.73
CA ASN A 13 -3.95 -8.77 14.48
C ASN A 13 -2.83 -8.20 13.61
N SER A 14 -2.48 -6.93 13.85
CA SER A 14 -1.30 -6.31 13.28
C SER A 14 -0.03 -7.01 13.73
N SER A 15 0.88 -7.28 12.79
CA SER A 15 2.22 -7.83 13.08
C SER A 15 3.09 -6.86 13.90
N TYR A 16 2.70 -5.59 14.04
CA TYR A 16 3.53 -4.58 14.72
C TYR A 16 3.21 -4.44 16.21
N ASP A 17 1.93 -4.52 16.59
CA ASP A 17 1.49 -4.23 17.97
C ASP A 17 0.33 -5.13 18.44
N SER A 18 0.01 -6.16 17.66
CA SER A 18 -1.05 -7.13 17.97
C SER A 18 -2.45 -6.52 18.13
N LYS A 19 -2.68 -5.31 17.65
CA LYS A 19 -4.00 -4.68 17.68
C LYS A 19 -4.89 -5.18 16.54
N PRO A 20 -6.22 -5.21 16.72
CA PRO A 20 -7.15 -5.76 15.73
C PRO A 20 -7.20 -4.89 14.47
N ILE A 21 -7.00 -5.51 13.32
CA ILE A 21 -7.04 -4.88 12.01
C ILE A 21 -7.93 -5.66 11.03
N VAL A 22 -8.40 -4.97 10.01
CA VAL A 22 -9.20 -5.53 8.92
C VAL A 22 -8.62 -5.12 7.57
N VAL A 23 -8.69 -6.01 6.59
CA VAL A 23 -8.40 -5.71 5.18
C VAL A 23 -9.68 -5.81 4.38
N ILE A 24 -10.07 -4.71 3.77
CA ILE A 24 -11.25 -4.63 2.91
C ILE A 24 -10.81 -4.40 1.48
N ALA A 25 -11.26 -5.25 0.56
CA ALA A 25 -11.06 -5.09 -0.87
C ALA A 25 -12.24 -4.35 -1.50
N THR A 26 -11.97 -3.34 -2.32
CA THR A 26 -13.00 -2.66 -3.13
C THR A 26 -12.55 -2.53 -4.58
N ASN A 27 -13.48 -2.57 -5.53
CA ASN A 27 -13.20 -2.45 -6.96
C ASN A 27 -13.65 -1.12 -7.60
N ASN A 28 -14.13 -0.17 -6.81
CA ASN A 28 -14.70 1.09 -7.29
C ASN A 28 -13.68 2.24 -7.20
N SER A 29 -12.46 2.05 -7.69
CA SER A 29 -11.50 3.15 -7.73
C SER A 29 -11.71 4.02 -8.97
N HIS A 30 -11.88 5.33 -8.76
CA HIS A 30 -11.89 6.34 -9.82
C HIS A 30 -10.50 6.99 -10.02
N ASN A 31 -9.44 6.42 -9.47
CA ASN A 31 -8.09 6.93 -9.65
C ASN A 31 -7.55 6.55 -11.04
N PRO A 32 -7.40 7.52 -11.97
CA PRO A 32 -6.98 7.23 -13.34
C PRO A 32 -5.57 6.63 -13.41
N LYS A 33 -4.72 6.89 -12.43
CA LYS A 33 -3.37 6.35 -12.36
C LYS A 33 -3.36 4.85 -12.06
N THR A 34 -4.21 4.38 -11.17
CA THR A 34 -4.28 2.96 -10.81
C THR A 34 -5.03 2.13 -11.84
N GLY A 35 -5.97 2.75 -12.59
CA GLY A 35 -6.90 2.03 -13.44
C GLY A 35 -7.90 1.23 -12.60
N ASP A 36 -8.36 0.11 -13.12
CA ASP A 36 -9.38 -0.77 -12.55
C ASP A 36 -8.87 -1.77 -11.49
N MET A 37 -7.73 -1.44 -10.84
CA MET A 37 -7.19 -2.27 -9.75
C MET A 37 -8.13 -2.33 -8.56
N TRP A 38 -8.24 -3.52 -7.96
CA TRP A 38 -8.78 -3.66 -6.62
C TRP A 38 -7.92 -2.88 -5.62
N GLN A 39 -8.58 -2.21 -4.68
CA GLN A 39 -7.92 -1.42 -3.63
C GLN A 39 -8.09 -2.14 -2.30
N LEU A 40 -6.98 -2.49 -1.63
CA LEU A 40 -7.02 -3.03 -0.28
C LEU A 40 -6.81 -1.91 0.74
N TRP A 41 -7.77 -1.82 1.66
CA TRP A 41 -7.79 -0.85 2.76
C TRP A 41 -7.48 -1.59 4.05
N ILE A 42 -6.32 -1.32 4.63
CA ILE A 42 -5.87 -1.90 5.89
C ILE A 42 -6.19 -0.91 7.00
N MET A 43 -7.07 -1.27 7.90
CA MET A 43 -7.60 -0.36 8.93
C MET A 43 -7.67 -1.05 10.29
N ARG A 44 -7.66 -0.25 11.37
CA ARG A 44 -8.07 -0.74 12.69
C ARG A 44 -9.54 -1.17 12.62
N GLN A 45 -9.90 -2.25 13.33
CA GLN A 45 -11.30 -2.70 13.43
C GLN A 45 -12.14 -1.83 14.39
N ASP A 46 -11.51 -1.29 15.41
CA ASP A 46 -12.13 -0.67 16.59
C ASP A 46 -12.08 0.87 16.58
N ILE A 47 -11.28 1.48 15.69
CA ILE A 47 -11.06 2.94 15.64
C ILE A 47 -11.24 3.46 14.22
N GLU A 48 -12.01 4.55 14.05
CA GLU A 48 -12.12 5.22 12.75
C GLU A 48 -10.76 5.76 12.26
N PRO A 49 -10.41 5.64 10.97
CA PRO A 49 -9.10 6.05 10.45
C PRO A 49 -8.72 7.49 10.77
N HIS A 50 -9.69 8.42 10.74
CA HIS A 50 -9.44 9.84 11.01
C HIS A 50 -9.23 10.14 12.51
N ILE A 51 -9.65 9.25 13.41
CA ILE A 51 -9.33 9.32 14.83
C ILE A 51 -7.96 8.69 15.06
N ALA A 52 -7.70 7.49 14.51
CA ALA A 52 -6.45 6.77 14.66
C ALA A 52 -5.22 7.64 14.32
N ILE A 53 -5.26 8.43 13.23
CA ILE A 53 -4.17 9.33 12.86
C ILE A 53 -3.95 10.49 13.83
N LYS A 54 -4.95 10.86 14.63
CA LYS A 54 -4.84 11.94 15.65
C LYS A 54 -4.31 11.41 16.97
N THR A 55 -4.68 10.18 17.33
CA THR A 55 -4.29 9.54 18.59
C THR A 55 -2.98 8.76 18.50
N GLY A 56 -2.50 8.48 17.27
CA GLY A 56 -1.31 7.64 17.04
C GLY A 56 -1.63 6.16 16.90
N ASP A 57 -2.90 5.76 17.05
CA ASP A 57 -3.35 4.36 16.88
C ASP A 57 -3.19 3.85 15.44
N ASP A 58 -2.95 4.75 14.48
CA ASP A 58 -2.57 4.41 13.11
C ASP A 58 -1.20 3.70 13.02
N PHE A 59 -0.43 3.61 14.12
CA PHE A 59 0.78 2.78 14.19
C PHE A 59 0.49 1.33 13.80
N SER A 60 -0.63 0.79 14.24
CA SER A 60 -1.05 -0.58 13.93
C SER A 60 -1.18 -0.86 12.43
N VAL A 61 -1.37 0.17 11.61
CA VAL A 61 -1.58 0.03 10.15
C VAL A 61 -0.54 0.74 9.31
N CYS A 62 0.29 1.62 9.89
CA CYS A 62 1.29 2.42 9.18
C CYS A 62 2.70 2.30 9.78
N GLY A 63 2.87 1.66 10.95
CA GLY A 63 4.16 1.53 11.63
C GLY A 63 4.84 2.87 11.90
N ASN A 64 6.15 2.92 11.69
CA ASN A 64 6.97 4.12 11.86
C ASN A 64 7.07 4.99 10.58
N CYS A 65 6.10 4.91 9.67
CA CYS A 65 6.11 5.71 8.45
C CYS A 65 6.32 7.20 8.77
N PRO A 66 7.31 7.88 8.15
CA PRO A 66 7.60 9.29 8.40
C PRO A 66 6.46 10.22 7.97
N LEU A 67 5.62 9.79 7.03
CA LEU A 67 4.51 10.56 6.48
C LEU A 67 3.25 10.56 7.37
N ARG A 68 3.24 9.81 8.49
CA ARG A 68 2.11 9.84 9.42
C ARG A 68 1.87 11.27 9.94
N PRO A 69 0.62 11.68 10.16
CA PRO A 69 0.28 13.03 10.62
C PRO A 69 1.00 13.45 11.91
N LEU A 70 1.31 12.52 12.80
CA LEU A 70 2.07 12.82 14.03
C LEU A 70 3.59 12.89 13.80
N ASN A 71 4.09 12.33 12.70
CA ASN A 71 5.53 12.18 12.46
C ASN A 71 6.10 13.19 11.45
N TYR A 72 5.35 13.56 10.41
CA TYR A 72 5.90 14.26 9.24
C TYR A 72 6.63 15.56 9.59
N LYS A 73 6.13 16.32 10.56
CA LYS A 73 6.78 17.58 11.01
C LYS A 73 8.09 17.29 11.76
N PHE A 74 8.09 16.24 12.59
CA PHE A 74 9.30 15.80 13.30
C PHE A 74 10.43 15.45 12.32
N TYR A 75 10.08 14.84 11.20
CA TYR A 75 11.02 14.52 10.12
C TYR A 75 11.28 15.67 9.15
N GLY A 76 10.77 16.89 9.39
CA GLY A 76 10.98 18.04 8.52
C GLY A 76 10.30 17.94 7.15
N LEU A 77 9.27 17.09 7.01
CA LEU A 77 8.52 16.95 5.77
C LEU A 77 7.49 18.08 5.62
N ALA A 78 7.30 18.55 4.40
CA ALA A 78 6.41 19.69 4.11
C ALA A 78 4.92 19.35 4.30
N LYS A 79 4.56 18.07 4.12
CA LYS A 79 3.17 17.61 4.21
C LYS A 79 3.09 16.13 4.64
N PRO A 80 1.98 15.74 5.30
CA PRO A 80 1.76 14.35 5.68
C PRO A 80 1.46 13.45 4.46
N CYS A 81 1.16 12.19 4.75
CA CYS A 81 0.71 11.22 3.75
C CYS A 81 -0.39 11.79 2.85
N TYR A 82 -0.30 11.52 1.56
CA TYR A 82 -1.29 11.94 0.55
C TYR A 82 -2.65 11.26 0.70
N VAL A 83 -2.77 10.21 1.50
CA VAL A 83 -4.06 9.54 1.74
C VAL A 83 -4.95 10.41 2.60
N THR A 84 -6.05 10.85 2.02
CA THR A 84 -7.07 11.68 2.71
C THR A 84 -8.00 10.77 3.50
N VAL A 85 -7.64 10.48 4.75
CA VAL A 85 -8.31 9.47 5.59
C VAL A 85 -9.78 9.73 5.89
N HIS A 86 -10.22 11.00 5.87
CA HIS A 86 -11.63 11.36 6.07
C HIS A 86 -12.51 11.19 4.81
N GLN A 87 -11.95 10.76 3.69
CA GLN A 87 -12.66 10.45 2.46
C GLN A 87 -12.86 8.93 2.31
N ALA A 88 -12.17 8.32 1.35
CA ALA A 88 -12.35 6.91 1.02
C ALA A 88 -12.10 5.96 2.21
N PRO A 89 -11.00 6.07 3.00
CA PRO A 89 -10.80 5.18 4.14
C PRO A 89 -11.94 5.23 5.15
N LEU A 90 -12.42 6.45 5.49
CA LEU A 90 -13.54 6.60 6.43
C LEU A 90 -14.85 6.04 5.87
N SER A 91 -15.12 6.25 4.59
CA SER A 91 -16.31 5.70 3.93
C SER A 91 -16.31 4.18 3.93
N VAL A 92 -15.17 3.56 3.60
CA VAL A 92 -14.99 2.09 3.63
C VAL A 92 -15.15 1.57 5.06
N TYR A 93 -14.51 2.21 6.05
CA TYR A 93 -14.66 1.83 7.46
C TYR A 93 -16.10 1.88 7.94
N ARG A 94 -16.82 2.97 7.68
CA ARG A 94 -18.22 3.12 8.09
C ARG A 94 -19.14 2.11 7.44
N LYS A 95 -18.88 1.74 6.19
CA LYS A 95 -19.61 0.66 5.53
C LYS A 95 -19.30 -0.70 6.17
N TYR A 96 -18.03 -0.98 6.51
CA TYR A 96 -17.66 -2.16 7.29
C TYR A 96 -18.40 -2.25 8.62
N LYS A 97 -18.41 -1.16 9.41
CA LYS A 97 -19.11 -1.13 10.72
C LYS A 97 -20.62 -1.32 10.63
N ARG A 98 -21.21 -1.15 9.45
CA ARG A 98 -22.63 -1.42 9.17
C ARG A 98 -22.88 -2.79 8.53
N ASN A 99 -21.89 -3.70 8.59
CA ASN A 99 -21.93 -5.02 7.94
C ASN A 99 -22.19 -4.95 6.43
N GLY A 100 -21.68 -3.90 5.77
CA GLY A 100 -21.92 -3.66 4.36
C GLY A 100 -20.96 -4.38 3.41
N TYR A 101 -20.09 -5.27 3.92
CA TYR A 101 -19.22 -6.13 3.15
C TYR A 101 -19.38 -7.59 3.59
N GLU A 102 -19.37 -8.49 2.63
CA GLU A 102 -19.36 -9.93 2.88
C GLU A 102 -17.92 -10.42 3.11
N HIS A 103 -17.78 -11.46 3.92
CA HIS A 103 -16.52 -12.17 4.04
C HIS A 103 -16.27 -13.02 2.79
N ILE A 104 -15.01 -13.11 2.38
CA ILE A 104 -14.58 -13.97 1.29
C ILE A 104 -13.30 -14.70 1.71
N THR A 105 -13.15 -15.94 1.32
CA THR A 105 -11.92 -16.68 1.55
C THR A 105 -10.79 -16.13 0.65
N LEU A 106 -9.53 -16.25 1.09
CA LEU A 106 -8.38 -15.84 0.27
C LEU A 106 -8.35 -16.57 -1.07
N LYS A 107 -8.75 -17.85 -1.09
CA LYS A 107 -8.84 -18.66 -2.32
C LYS A 107 -9.86 -18.11 -3.31
N GLU A 108 -11.07 -17.76 -2.85
CA GLU A 108 -12.11 -17.15 -3.69
C GLU A 108 -11.69 -15.78 -4.19
N PHE A 109 -11.09 -14.96 -3.29
CA PHE A 109 -10.62 -13.63 -3.69
C PHE A 109 -9.45 -13.72 -4.70
N ARG A 110 -8.53 -14.66 -4.53
CA ARG A 110 -7.48 -14.98 -5.54
C ARG A 110 -8.09 -15.31 -6.90
N HIS A 111 -9.17 -16.08 -6.94
CA HIS A 111 -9.87 -16.38 -8.19
C HIS A 111 -10.47 -15.12 -8.84
N ILE A 112 -11.04 -14.20 -8.05
CA ILE A 112 -11.55 -12.91 -8.54
C ILE A 112 -10.43 -12.05 -9.13
N LEU A 113 -9.20 -12.15 -8.60
CA LEU A 113 -8.06 -11.35 -9.03
C LEU A 113 -7.40 -11.86 -10.32
N GLN A 114 -7.68 -13.07 -10.77
CA GLN A 114 -7.08 -13.63 -11.99
C GLN A 114 -7.24 -12.70 -13.18
N GLY A 115 -6.13 -12.36 -13.85
CA GLY A 115 -6.08 -11.43 -14.97
C GLY A 115 -6.36 -9.96 -14.62
N LYS A 116 -6.47 -9.60 -13.34
CA LYS A 116 -6.72 -8.24 -12.86
C LYS A 116 -5.51 -7.67 -12.10
N GLY A 117 -5.68 -6.47 -11.57
CA GLY A 117 -4.70 -5.82 -10.71
C GLY A 117 -5.21 -5.61 -9.29
N VAL A 118 -4.31 -5.58 -8.31
CA VAL A 118 -4.60 -5.23 -6.92
C VAL A 118 -3.55 -4.30 -6.34
N ARG A 119 -3.97 -3.27 -5.61
CA ARG A 119 -3.11 -2.42 -4.80
C ARG A 119 -3.23 -2.85 -3.34
N LEU A 120 -2.14 -3.35 -2.75
CA LEU A 120 -2.16 -3.97 -1.42
C LEU A 120 -2.34 -2.99 -0.27
N GLY A 121 -1.94 -1.74 -0.42
CA GLY A 121 -2.10 -0.70 0.59
C GLY A 121 -2.63 0.59 -0.03
N ALA A 122 -3.92 0.65 -0.34
CA ALA A 122 -4.57 1.92 -0.70
C ALA A 122 -4.61 2.86 0.51
N TYR A 123 -4.74 2.29 1.70
CA TYR A 123 -4.47 2.86 3.01
C TYR A 123 -3.87 1.77 3.91
N GLY A 124 -2.88 2.13 4.71
CA GLY A 124 -2.10 1.22 5.54
C GLY A 124 -0.93 0.57 4.79
N ASP A 125 0.01 0.04 5.55
CA ASP A 125 1.21 -0.62 5.05
C ASP A 125 0.96 -2.14 4.96
N PRO A 126 1.17 -2.78 3.81
CA PRO A 126 0.95 -4.23 3.66
C PRO A 126 1.74 -5.10 4.64
N SER A 127 2.88 -4.65 5.13
CA SER A 127 3.72 -5.42 6.05
C SER A 127 3.17 -5.55 7.48
N VAL A 128 2.06 -4.86 7.80
CA VAL A 128 1.34 -5.10 9.07
C VAL A 128 0.53 -6.38 9.06
N ILE A 129 0.27 -6.93 7.87
CA ILE A 129 -0.40 -8.22 7.69
C ILE A 129 0.66 -9.32 7.72
N PRO A 130 0.45 -10.43 8.44
CA PRO A 130 1.36 -11.58 8.38
C PRO A 130 1.65 -11.99 6.95
N PHE A 131 2.92 -12.15 6.59
CA PHE A 131 3.33 -12.42 5.20
C PHE A 131 2.65 -13.67 4.62
N ASP A 132 2.37 -14.67 5.45
CA ASP A 132 1.74 -15.92 5.01
C ASP A 132 0.32 -15.70 4.44
N ILE A 133 -0.39 -14.64 4.87
CA ILE A 133 -1.68 -14.24 4.27
C ILE A 133 -1.50 -13.78 2.82
N TRP A 134 -0.46 -12.99 2.54
CA TRP A 134 -0.14 -12.59 1.17
C TRP A 134 0.30 -13.74 0.29
N ASN A 135 1.06 -14.67 0.87
CA ASN A 135 1.50 -15.89 0.19
C ASN A 135 0.31 -16.80 -0.16
N GLU A 136 -0.62 -17.02 0.77
CA GLU A 136 -1.86 -17.78 0.54
C GLU A 136 -2.74 -17.12 -0.53
N LEU A 137 -2.88 -15.78 -0.50
CA LEU A 137 -3.56 -15.04 -1.56
C LEU A 137 -2.88 -15.19 -2.92
N GLY A 138 -1.61 -15.60 -2.98
CA GLY A 138 -0.83 -15.76 -4.21
C GLY A 138 -0.22 -14.45 -4.72
N VAL A 139 0.01 -13.48 -3.84
CA VAL A 139 0.68 -12.23 -4.24
C VAL A 139 2.10 -12.55 -4.71
N GLY A 140 2.46 -12.08 -5.91
CA GLY A 140 3.77 -12.37 -6.53
C GLY A 140 3.81 -13.65 -7.37
N SER A 141 2.74 -14.45 -7.44
CA SER A 141 2.68 -15.68 -8.24
C SER A 141 2.66 -15.44 -9.76
N GLY A 142 2.29 -14.22 -10.17
CA GLY A 142 2.11 -13.89 -11.60
C GLY A 142 0.69 -14.10 -12.13
N GLU A 143 -0.23 -14.67 -11.36
CA GLU A 143 -1.63 -14.88 -11.76
C GLU A 143 -2.40 -13.56 -11.90
N PHE A 144 -1.99 -12.54 -11.17
CA PHE A 144 -2.53 -11.18 -11.23
C PHE A 144 -1.42 -10.15 -10.99
N THR A 145 -1.64 -8.92 -11.46
CA THR A 145 -0.70 -7.83 -11.19
C THR A 145 -0.96 -7.23 -9.82
N HIS A 146 0.10 -6.78 -9.15
CA HIS A 146 -0.06 -6.04 -7.91
C HIS A 146 0.84 -4.82 -7.83
N THR A 147 0.50 -3.88 -6.97
CA THR A 147 1.37 -2.78 -6.52
C THR A 147 1.38 -2.73 -5.01
N SER A 148 2.57 -2.56 -4.45
CA SER A 148 2.76 -2.53 -3.01
C SER A 148 3.96 -1.68 -2.63
N TYR A 149 3.83 -0.94 -1.52
CA TYR A 149 4.87 -0.06 -0.97
C TYR A 149 4.92 -0.23 0.54
N THR A 150 6.13 -0.23 1.12
CA THR A 150 6.27 -0.39 2.57
C THR A 150 7.29 0.58 3.16
N HIS A 151 6.99 1.13 4.33
CA HIS A 151 7.92 1.71 5.29
C HIS A 151 8.16 0.78 6.49
N GLY A 152 7.65 -0.45 6.43
CA GLY A 152 7.73 -1.42 7.51
C GLY A 152 9.15 -1.71 7.97
N TYR A 153 10.14 -1.55 7.11
CA TYR A 153 11.56 -1.69 7.45
C TYR A 153 12.04 -0.70 8.54
N LEU A 154 11.23 0.29 8.89
CA LEU A 154 11.47 1.21 10.01
C LEU A 154 10.94 0.68 11.35
N VAL A 155 10.29 -0.48 11.36
CA VAL A 155 9.77 -1.14 12.56
C VAL A 155 10.65 -2.31 12.93
N ASN A 156 11.00 -2.42 14.22
CA ASN A 156 11.75 -3.55 14.73
C ASN A 156 10.96 -4.87 14.50
N GLY A 157 11.66 -5.91 14.05
CA GLY A 157 11.02 -7.19 13.75
C GLY A 157 10.31 -7.23 12.38
N PHE A 158 10.57 -6.27 11.50
CA PHE A 158 10.04 -6.29 10.12
C PHE A 158 10.34 -7.62 9.42
N ASP A 159 9.31 -8.27 8.93
CA ASP A 159 9.46 -9.49 8.15
C ASP A 159 9.97 -9.16 6.73
N GLN A 160 11.24 -9.45 6.49
CA GLN A 160 11.91 -9.14 5.22
C GLN A 160 11.32 -9.87 4.01
N ARG A 161 10.52 -10.92 4.20
CA ARG A 161 9.78 -11.59 3.12
C ARG A 161 8.86 -10.60 2.40
N ASN A 162 8.37 -9.56 3.09
CA ASN A 162 7.56 -8.50 2.48
C ASN A 162 8.27 -7.76 1.34
N LEU A 163 9.59 -7.75 1.27
CA LEU A 163 10.33 -7.14 0.15
C LEU A 163 10.17 -7.92 -1.17
N THR A 164 9.73 -9.16 -1.10
CA THR A 164 9.42 -9.93 -2.32
C THR A 164 8.22 -9.37 -3.06
N ILE A 165 7.26 -8.79 -2.35
CA ILE A 165 5.99 -8.28 -2.90
C ILE A 165 5.84 -6.76 -2.81
N SER A 166 6.67 -6.06 -2.01
CA SER A 166 6.55 -4.62 -1.78
C SER A 166 7.82 -3.88 -2.16
N MET A 167 7.64 -2.69 -2.72
CA MET A 167 8.72 -1.74 -2.95
C MET A 167 9.12 -1.08 -1.63
N VAL A 168 10.42 -0.92 -1.38
CA VAL A 168 10.94 -0.05 -0.33
C VAL A 168 10.53 1.39 -0.65
N SER A 169 9.65 1.97 0.14
CA SER A 169 9.20 3.35 -0.06
C SER A 169 10.26 4.32 0.48
N LEU A 170 10.79 5.18 -0.40
CA LEU A 170 11.83 6.15 -0.06
C LEU A 170 11.29 7.57 -0.28
N ASP A 171 11.06 8.28 0.82
CA ASP A 171 10.80 9.71 0.85
C ASP A 171 12.11 10.50 1.11
N PRO A 172 12.10 11.85 1.11
CA PRO A 172 13.30 12.66 1.32
C PRO A 172 14.07 12.34 2.60
N VAL A 173 13.41 11.83 3.63
CA VAL A 173 14.05 11.47 4.90
C VAL A 173 14.67 10.08 4.81
N THR A 174 13.89 9.09 4.41
CA THR A 174 14.30 7.68 4.44
C THR A 174 15.38 7.36 3.41
N GLN A 175 15.42 8.08 2.27
CA GLN A 175 16.47 7.86 1.27
C GLN A 175 17.89 8.25 1.73
N ALA A 176 18.01 9.01 2.82
CA ALA A 176 19.28 9.40 3.45
C ALA A 176 19.67 8.47 4.62
N MET A 177 18.82 7.52 4.99
CA MET A 177 19.11 6.59 6.08
C MET A 177 20.21 5.59 5.70
N PRO A 178 21.14 5.27 6.62
CA PRO A 178 22.06 4.16 6.44
C PRO A 178 21.29 2.82 6.49
N ASN A 179 21.85 1.79 5.88
CA ASN A 179 21.34 0.41 5.97
C ASN A 179 19.90 0.21 5.47
N LEU A 180 19.57 0.81 4.32
CA LEU A 180 18.31 0.50 3.64
C LEU A 180 18.23 -1.01 3.31
N PRO A 181 17.04 -1.63 3.40
CA PRO A 181 16.90 -3.04 3.11
C PRO A 181 17.21 -3.34 1.63
N ASN A 182 17.72 -4.55 1.38
CA ASN A 182 18.02 -5.01 0.03
C ASN A 182 16.73 -5.38 -0.73
N GLY A 183 16.03 -4.38 -1.25
CA GLY A 183 14.78 -4.51 -1.99
C GLY A 183 14.74 -3.52 -3.15
N ARG A 184 13.76 -3.71 -4.05
CA ARG A 184 13.48 -2.70 -5.07
C ARG A 184 12.82 -1.49 -4.43
N SER A 185 13.22 -0.28 -4.83
CA SER A 185 12.72 0.96 -4.23
C SER A 185 11.73 1.70 -5.13
N PHE A 186 10.82 2.42 -4.46
CA PHE A 186 9.97 3.46 -5.02
C PHE A 186 10.33 4.77 -4.33
N ARG A 187 11.01 5.65 -5.05
CA ARG A 187 11.61 6.87 -4.50
C ARG A 187 10.86 8.12 -4.93
N ALA A 188 10.49 8.96 -3.97
CA ALA A 188 9.95 10.29 -4.19
C ALA A 188 11.10 11.27 -4.47
N ILE A 189 11.03 12.00 -5.59
CA ILE A 189 12.03 12.99 -6.05
C ILE A 189 11.38 14.36 -6.28
N LYS A 190 12.18 15.42 -6.23
CA LYS A 190 11.69 16.79 -6.47
C LYS A 190 11.64 17.13 -7.96
N SER A 191 12.61 16.64 -8.74
CA SER A 191 12.68 16.83 -10.20
C SER A 191 13.20 15.59 -10.90
N ILE A 192 13.03 15.53 -12.22
CA ILE A 192 13.54 14.43 -13.07
C ILE A 192 15.07 14.33 -13.01
N ASP A 193 15.77 15.45 -12.79
CA ASP A 193 17.23 15.52 -12.73
C ASP A 193 17.81 14.74 -11.54
N GLU A 194 16.98 14.42 -10.55
CA GLU A 194 17.38 13.60 -9.39
C GLU A 194 17.37 12.07 -9.69
N LEU A 195 17.03 11.65 -10.91
CA LEU A 195 17.07 10.22 -11.27
C LEU A 195 18.47 9.64 -11.09
N ARG A 196 18.55 8.46 -10.48
CA ARG A 196 19.81 7.73 -10.25
C ARG A 196 19.98 6.62 -11.27
N ILE A 197 21.25 6.20 -11.47
CA ILE A 197 21.55 5.00 -12.26
C ILE A 197 20.76 3.82 -11.67
N GLY A 198 20.10 3.05 -12.54
CA GLY A 198 19.26 1.92 -12.10
C GLY A 198 17.82 2.27 -11.75
N GLU A 199 17.42 3.54 -11.83
CA GLU A 199 16.03 3.98 -11.69
C GLU A 199 15.37 4.27 -13.05
N VAL A 200 14.06 4.21 -13.07
CA VAL A 200 13.21 4.73 -14.15
C VAL A 200 12.10 5.59 -13.55
N LEU A 201 11.72 6.63 -14.28
CA LEU A 201 10.57 7.45 -13.89
C LEU A 201 9.28 6.65 -14.02
N CYS A 202 8.37 6.81 -13.06
CA CYS A 202 7.10 6.07 -13.01
C CYS A 202 6.32 6.24 -14.34
N PRO A 203 6.08 5.17 -15.13
CA PRO A 203 5.40 5.29 -16.42
C PRO A 203 3.95 5.77 -16.33
N ALA A 204 3.32 5.61 -15.16
CA ALA A 204 1.97 6.09 -14.87
C ALA A 204 1.96 7.49 -14.24
N SER A 205 3.05 8.25 -14.31
CA SER A 205 3.13 9.62 -13.80
C SER A 205 2.80 10.66 -14.88
N LYS A 206 2.50 11.88 -14.40
CA LYS A 206 2.27 13.05 -15.25
C LYS A 206 3.47 13.35 -16.15
N GLU A 207 4.69 13.24 -15.62
CA GLU A 207 5.96 13.50 -16.33
C GLU A 207 6.19 12.52 -17.49
N GLN A 208 5.51 11.38 -17.48
CA GLN A 208 5.48 10.41 -18.57
C GLN A 208 4.19 10.46 -19.39
N ASN A 209 3.39 11.55 -19.25
CA ASN A 209 2.10 11.73 -19.93
C ASN A 209 1.15 10.53 -19.73
N TYR A 210 1.19 9.91 -18.55
CA TYR A 210 0.36 8.74 -18.20
C TYR A 210 0.38 7.64 -19.28
N LYS A 211 1.55 7.27 -19.75
CA LYS A 211 1.73 6.24 -20.80
C LYS A 211 1.03 4.91 -20.49
N THR A 212 0.74 4.65 -19.23
CA THR A 212 0.09 3.43 -18.77
C THR A 212 -0.66 3.67 -17.45
N THR A 213 -1.43 2.68 -17.00
CA THR A 213 -1.98 2.62 -15.63
C THR A 213 -1.20 1.62 -14.78
N CYS A 214 -1.30 1.70 -13.45
CA CYS A 214 -0.67 0.74 -12.56
C CYS A 214 -1.15 -0.70 -12.81
N ALA A 215 -2.45 -0.87 -13.15
CA ALA A 215 -3.03 -2.16 -13.51
C ALA A 215 -2.33 -2.84 -14.70
N LYS A 216 -1.96 -2.07 -15.71
CA LYS A 216 -1.24 -2.56 -16.90
C LYS A 216 0.27 -2.62 -16.69
N CYS A 217 0.83 -1.72 -15.91
CA CYS A 217 2.27 -1.57 -15.71
C CYS A 217 2.87 -2.68 -14.81
N GLY A 218 2.31 -2.91 -13.62
CA GLY A 218 2.73 -3.92 -12.66
C GLY A 218 4.19 -3.85 -12.18
N LEU A 219 4.92 -2.73 -12.38
CA LEU A 219 6.35 -2.63 -12.03
C LEU A 219 6.60 -2.54 -10.52
N CYS A 220 5.63 -2.04 -9.74
CA CYS A 220 5.78 -1.80 -8.30
C CYS A 220 5.41 -3.02 -7.46
N ALA A 221 6.00 -4.18 -7.76
CA ALA A 221 5.70 -5.48 -7.18
C ALA A 221 6.88 -6.08 -6.39
N GLY A 222 7.72 -5.26 -5.79
CA GLY A 222 8.89 -5.72 -5.03
C GLY A 222 9.84 -6.56 -5.86
N LEU A 223 10.49 -7.54 -5.23
CA LEU A 223 11.44 -8.45 -5.87
C LEU A 223 10.76 -9.54 -6.72
N SER A 224 9.43 -9.76 -6.57
CA SER A 224 8.69 -10.69 -7.43
C SER A 224 8.69 -10.25 -8.90
N ARG A 225 9.03 -9.00 -9.18
CA ARG A 225 9.19 -8.46 -10.52
C ARG A 225 10.64 -8.06 -10.80
N LYS A 226 11.30 -8.75 -11.73
CA LYS A 226 12.64 -8.34 -12.18
C LYS A 226 12.55 -7.07 -13.03
N ALA A 227 12.80 -5.92 -12.43
CA ALA A 227 12.75 -4.61 -13.09
C ALA A 227 13.64 -3.59 -12.34
N LYS A 228 13.88 -2.41 -12.94
CA LYS A 228 14.59 -1.29 -12.31
C LYS A 228 13.79 -0.71 -11.14
N ASN A 229 14.47 0.03 -10.27
CA ASN A 229 13.82 0.86 -9.25
C ASN A 229 12.95 1.94 -9.89
N ILE A 230 11.97 2.42 -9.17
CA ILE A 230 11.02 3.44 -9.67
C ILE A 230 11.25 4.74 -8.91
N ALA A 231 11.30 5.86 -9.63
CA ALA A 231 11.21 7.18 -9.06
C ALA A 231 9.93 7.89 -9.50
N ILE A 232 9.41 8.80 -8.66
CA ILE A 232 8.23 9.62 -8.97
C ILE A 232 8.44 11.05 -8.49
N VAL A 233 8.08 12.03 -9.32
CA VAL A 233 8.11 13.44 -8.91
C VAL A 233 6.96 13.71 -7.94
N MET A 234 7.27 14.39 -6.84
CA MET A 234 6.28 14.83 -5.84
C MET A 234 5.53 16.06 -6.34
N HIS A 235 4.21 16.10 -6.10
CA HIS A 235 3.32 17.22 -6.44
C HIS A 235 2.59 17.74 -5.21
#